data_f2d802961024f22bd0663f66f9f60dcc
#
_entry.id   f2d802961024f22bd0663f66f9f60dcc
#
_cell.length_a   1.000
_cell.length_b   1.000
_cell.length_c   1.000
_cell.angle_alpha   90.00
_cell.angle_beta   90.00
_cell.angle_gamma   90.00
#
_symmetry.space_group_name_H-M   'P 1'
#
loop_
_entity.id
_entity.type
_entity.pdbx_description
1 polymer ?
#
loop_
_entity_poly.entity_id
_entity_poly.type
_entity_poly.pdbx_seq_one_letter_code
_entity_poly.pdbx_strand_id
1 'polypeptide(L)'
;MKKILVVAAVLAGSLVALPCQAQGGGGVQERVAALKNSMIASQQDLRTYQWVETTTVLLKGEQKSYKEESCYYGADGSLQKIPIASSPPPKKKFGLRGAIQESKMEEMTDTMKQATALVKSYLPPNPALLDQAVKTGNVTLDMLQPGQVVRLNFKNYKLPGDVLSITVNIQTNRLLAVGVTTYLGDPSKPVSMASQMGTLMDGATYTARTELDVPSLQIEVDVVNTGYRKMM
;
A
#
# COMPACT_ATOMS: atom_id res chain seq x y z
N MET A 1 61.58 36.99 -33.15
CA MET A 1 61.68 36.34 -34.46
C MET A 1 61.64 34.87 -34.32
N LYS A 2 60.96 34.22 -35.23
CA LYS A 2 60.77 32.76 -35.46
C LYS A 2 59.70 32.08 -34.68
N LYS A 3 58.58 31.94 -35.38
CA LYS A 3 57.44 31.00 -35.18
C LYS A 3 57.94 29.59 -35.35
N ILE A 4 57.54 28.70 -34.46
CA ILE A 4 57.55 27.24 -34.69
C ILE A 4 56.14 26.74 -34.52
N LEU A 5 55.59 26.31 -35.64
CA LEU A 5 54.28 25.68 -35.79
C LEU A 5 54.44 24.22 -35.42
N VAL A 6 53.72 23.78 -34.40
CA VAL A 6 53.60 22.35 -34.13
C VAL A 6 52.16 21.92 -34.42
N VAL A 7 52.01 21.13 -35.47
CA VAL A 7 50.79 20.50 -35.88
C VAL A 7 50.58 19.31 -34.95
N ALA A 8 49.61 19.37 -34.06
CA ALA A 8 49.10 18.23 -33.30
C ALA A 8 47.88 17.68 -33.98
N ALA A 9 48.00 16.47 -34.50
CA ALA A 9 46.89 15.72 -35.07
C ALA A 9 45.84 15.40 -34.00
N VAL A 10 44.65 15.89 -34.21
CA VAL A 10 43.49 15.56 -33.40
C VAL A 10 42.93 14.25 -33.91
N LEU A 11 43.15 13.18 -33.20
CA LEU A 11 42.39 11.93 -33.30
C LEU A 11 40.99 12.18 -32.72
N ALA A 12 40.05 12.45 -33.59
CA ALA A 12 38.61 12.47 -33.26
C ALA A 12 38.16 11.05 -32.94
N GLY A 13 38.27 10.66 -31.69
CA GLY A 13 37.53 9.51 -31.14
C GLY A 13 36.06 9.89 -31.04
N SER A 14 35.27 9.40 -31.98
CA SER A 14 33.82 9.52 -31.95
C SER A 14 33.31 8.67 -30.78
N LEU A 15 33.19 9.24 -29.59
CA LEU A 15 32.31 8.74 -28.57
C LEU A 15 30.88 8.90 -29.14
N VAL A 16 30.33 7.82 -29.67
CA VAL A 16 28.91 7.67 -29.89
C VAL A 16 28.28 7.69 -28.50
N ALA A 17 27.95 8.87 -28.01
CA ALA A 17 27.02 9.07 -26.93
C ALA A 17 25.68 8.51 -27.44
N LEU A 18 25.38 7.26 -27.09
CA LEU A 18 24.02 6.77 -27.17
C LEU A 18 23.16 7.78 -26.43
N PRO A 19 22.21 8.46 -27.09
CA PRO A 19 21.24 9.25 -26.37
C PRO A 19 20.46 8.28 -25.53
N CYS A 20 20.75 8.23 -24.23
CA CYS A 20 19.82 7.73 -23.23
C CYS A 20 18.62 8.67 -23.35
N GLN A 21 17.74 8.39 -24.30
CA GLN A 21 16.48 9.07 -24.44
C GLN A 21 15.76 8.80 -23.14
N ALA A 22 15.77 9.80 -22.27
CA ALA A 22 14.81 9.98 -21.20
C ALA A 22 13.41 10.13 -21.83
N GLN A 23 12.89 9.04 -22.40
CA GLN A 23 11.49 8.87 -22.76
C GLN A 23 10.73 8.61 -21.46
N GLY A 24 10.62 9.61 -20.60
CA GLY A 24 10.15 9.35 -19.25
C GLY A 24 8.95 10.16 -18.78
N GLY A 25 8.79 11.39 -19.17
CA GLY A 25 7.74 12.23 -18.57
C GLY A 25 6.32 11.84 -18.98
N GLY A 26 6.07 11.68 -20.27
CA GLY A 26 4.74 11.32 -20.81
C GLY A 26 4.32 9.89 -20.45
N GLY A 27 5.23 8.92 -20.59
CA GLY A 27 4.91 7.52 -20.32
C GLY A 27 4.57 7.19 -18.87
N VAL A 28 5.16 7.87 -17.89
CA VAL A 28 4.84 7.67 -16.47
C VAL A 28 3.49 8.27 -16.12
N GLN A 29 3.20 9.49 -16.57
CA GLN A 29 1.91 10.15 -16.33
C GLN A 29 0.75 9.40 -17.00
N GLU A 30 0.94 8.93 -18.23
CA GLU A 30 -0.05 8.13 -18.93
C GLU A 30 -0.32 6.79 -18.21
N ARG A 31 0.70 6.11 -17.72
CA ARG A 31 0.57 4.88 -16.95
C ARG A 31 -0.12 5.10 -15.60
N VAL A 32 0.19 6.19 -14.92
CA VAL A 32 -0.49 6.57 -13.67
C VAL A 32 -1.97 6.87 -13.93
N ALA A 33 -2.29 7.55 -15.02
CA ALA A 33 -3.67 7.82 -15.43
C ALA A 33 -4.41 6.51 -15.79
N ALA A 34 -3.79 5.61 -16.55
CA ALA A 34 -4.36 4.31 -16.88
C ALA A 34 -4.60 3.45 -15.62
N LEU A 35 -3.65 3.43 -14.69
CA LEU A 35 -3.79 2.74 -13.40
C LEU A 35 -4.96 3.31 -12.58
N LYS A 36 -5.05 4.64 -12.48
CA LYS A 36 -6.16 5.32 -11.79
C LYS A 36 -7.51 4.96 -12.40
N ASN A 37 -7.63 5.01 -13.74
CA ASN A 37 -8.86 4.65 -14.43
C ASN A 37 -9.24 3.18 -14.20
N SER A 38 -8.28 2.26 -14.26
CA SER A 38 -8.47 0.84 -13.94
C SER A 38 -8.96 0.63 -12.51
N MET A 39 -8.41 1.36 -11.53
CA MET A 39 -8.86 1.29 -10.13
C MET A 39 -10.30 1.81 -9.96
N ILE A 40 -10.66 2.92 -10.62
CA ILE A 40 -12.03 3.47 -10.58
C ILE A 40 -13.02 2.47 -11.18
N ALA A 41 -12.70 1.91 -12.36
CA ALA A 41 -13.53 0.90 -13.00
C ALA A 41 -13.72 -0.32 -12.08
N SER A 42 -12.62 -0.85 -11.50
CA SER A 42 -12.68 -1.97 -10.56
C SER A 42 -13.55 -1.68 -9.33
N GLN A 43 -13.50 -0.45 -8.80
CA GLN A 43 -14.37 -0.07 -7.68
C GLN A 43 -15.85 -0.03 -8.07
N GLN A 44 -16.17 0.36 -9.30
CA GLN A 44 -17.55 0.33 -9.81
C GLN A 44 -18.03 -1.11 -9.99
N ASP A 45 -17.20 -1.98 -10.56
CA ASP A 45 -17.51 -3.39 -10.74
C ASP A 45 -17.72 -4.09 -9.39
N LEU A 46 -16.87 -3.82 -8.40
CA LEU A 46 -16.97 -4.39 -7.05
C LEU A 46 -18.29 -4.05 -6.34
N ARG A 47 -18.98 -2.97 -6.73
CA ARG A 47 -20.31 -2.64 -6.18
C ARG A 47 -21.37 -3.68 -6.53
N THR A 48 -21.14 -4.50 -7.54
CA THR A 48 -22.04 -5.58 -7.93
C THR A 48 -21.73 -6.91 -7.24
N TYR A 49 -20.72 -6.92 -6.36
CA TYR A 49 -20.27 -8.13 -5.67
C TYR A 49 -20.58 -8.10 -4.18
N GLN A 50 -20.81 -9.27 -3.64
CA GLN A 50 -20.68 -9.57 -2.23
C GLN A 50 -19.47 -10.48 -2.01
N TRP A 51 -18.85 -10.39 -0.82
CA TRP A 51 -17.68 -11.19 -0.44
C TRP A 51 -17.67 -11.45 1.05
N VAL A 52 -16.77 -12.29 1.49
CA VAL A 52 -16.51 -12.55 2.91
C VAL A 52 -15.19 -11.89 3.29
N GLU A 53 -15.23 -11.03 4.30
CA GLU A 53 -14.05 -10.45 4.93
C GLU A 53 -13.77 -11.18 6.24
N THR A 54 -12.57 -11.72 6.37
CA THR A 54 -12.07 -12.35 7.58
C THR A 54 -11.02 -11.45 8.20
N THR A 55 -11.25 -11.00 9.42
CA THR A 55 -10.28 -10.22 10.20
C THR A 55 -9.74 -11.04 11.35
N THR A 56 -8.44 -11.23 11.40
CA THR A 56 -7.71 -11.90 12.49
C THR A 56 -6.79 -10.92 13.17
N VAL A 57 -6.83 -10.86 14.51
CA VAL A 57 -5.91 -10.06 15.31
C VAL A 57 -5.01 -11.00 16.10
N LEU A 58 -3.71 -10.86 15.89
CA LEU A 58 -2.68 -11.56 16.63
C LEU A 58 -2.03 -10.59 17.66
N LEU A 59 -1.79 -11.08 18.84
CA LEU A 59 -1.02 -10.38 19.86
C LEU A 59 0.11 -11.32 20.31
N LYS A 60 1.35 -10.91 20.10
CA LYS A 60 2.54 -11.74 20.38
C LYS A 60 2.53 -13.06 19.59
N GLY A 61 2.06 -13.04 18.35
CA GLY A 61 1.93 -14.20 17.50
C GLY A 61 0.76 -15.13 17.81
N GLU A 62 -0.02 -14.87 18.87
CA GLU A 62 -1.19 -15.67 19.22
C GLU A 62 -2.48 -15.01 18.75
N GLN A 63 -3.36 -15.76 18.12
CA GLN A 63 -4.68 -15.26 17.72
C GLN A 63 -5.51 -14.90 18.97
N LYS A 64 -5.90 -13.62 19.06
CA LYS A 64 -6.73 -13.09 20.16
C LYS A 64 -8.14 -12.76 19.73
N SER A 65 -8.34 -12.46 18.46
CA SER A 65 -9.65 -12.13 17.91
C SER A 65 -9.76 -12.65 16.48
N TYR A 66 -10.96 -13.05 16.14
CA TYR A 66 -11.38 -13.48 14.81
C TYR A 66 -12.77 -12.94 14.54
N LYS A 67 -12.96 -12.39 13.37
CA LYS A 67 -14.26 -11.88 12.92
C LYS A 67 -14.41 -12.18 11.43
N GLU A 68 -15.59 -12.65 11.07
CA GLU A 68 -15.97 -12.93 9.70
C GLU A 68 -17.26 -12.18 9.37
N GLU A 69 -17.25 -11.45 8.27
CA GLU A 69 -18.35 -10.58 7.87
C GLU A 69 -18.69 -10.79 6.38
N SER A 70 -19.98 -10.85 6.08
CA SER A 70 -20.46 -10.71 4.70
C SER A 70 -20.48 -9.23 4.35
N CYS A 71 -19.78 -8.88 3.28
CA CYS A 71 -19.59 -7.52 2.82
C CYS A 71 -20.26 -7.31 1.48
N TYR A 72 -20.89 -6.15 1.28
CA TYR A 72 -21.44 -5.72 0.00
C TYR A 72 -21.66 -4.20 0.02
N TYR A 73 -21.83 -3.59 -1.14
CA TYR A 73 -22.20 -2.17 -1.23
C TYR A 73 -23.70 -2.00 -1.30
N GLY A 74 -24.28 -1.18 -0.41
CA GLY A 74 -25.69 -0.80 -0.42
C GLY A 74 -26.03 0.09 -1.62
N ALA A 75 -27.32 0.34 -1.82
CA ALA A 75 -27.83 1.19 -2.89
C ALA A 75 -27.30 2.64 -2.83
N ASP A 76 -26.95 3.11 -1.63
CA ASP A 76 -26.30 4.40 -1.37
C ASP A 76 -24.79 4.40 -1.66
N GLY A 77 -24.22 3.27 -2.07
CA GLY A 77 -22.81 3.07 -2.30
C GLY A 77 -21.96 2.91 -1.03
N SER A 78 -22.57 2.85 0.15
CA SER A 78 -21.85 2.57 1.40
C SER A 78 -21.54 1.08 1.56
N LEU A 79 -20.38 0.80 2.15
CA LEU A 79 -19.98 -0.58 2.46
C LEU A 79 -20.81 -1.08 3.66
N GLN A 80 -21.55 -2.16 3.44
CA GLN A 80 -22.31 -2.87 4.45
C GLN A 80 -21.51 -4.10 4.90
N LYS A 81 -21.52 -4.35 6.22
CA LYS A 81 -20.86 -5.51 6.82
C LYS A 81 -21.82 -6.22 7.77
N ILE A 82 -22.15 -7.44 7.46
CA ILE A 82 -23.05 -8.29 8.26
C ILE A 82 -22.21 -9.37 8.94
N PRO A 83 -22.14 -9.42 10.28
CA PRO A 83 -21.39 -10.45 10.99
C PRO A 83 -21.88 -11.85 10.66
N ILE A 84 -20.97 -12.76 10.33
CA ILE A 84 -21.23 -14.20 10.12
C ILE A 84 -20.75 -14.98 11.34
N ALA A 85 -19.49 -14.71 11.76
CA ALA A 85 -18.86 -15.37 12.89
C ALA A 85 -17.91 -14.42 13.61
N SER A 86 -17.69 -14.63 14.90
CA SER A 86 -16.69 -13.91 15.68
C SER A 86 -16.23 -14.73 16.88
N SER A 87 -15.02 -14.44 17.35
CA SER A 87 -14.55 -14.96 18.64
C SER A 87 -15.46 -14.46 19.77
N PRO A 88 -15.70 -15.25 20.81
CA PRO A 88 -16.40 -14.78 21.98
C PRO A 88 -15.63 -13.63 22.65
N PRO A 89 -16.33 -12.65 23.23
CA PRO A 89 -15.68 -11.54 23.91
C PRO A 89 -14.79 -12.04 25.05
N PRO A 90 -13.65 -11.39 25.31
CA PRO A 90 -12.75 -11.79 26.39
C PRO A 90 -13.48 -11.71 27.73
N LYS A 91 -13.29 -12.73 28.59
CA LYS A 91 -13.87 -12.76 29.92
C LYS A 91 -13.34 -11.58 30.74
N LYS A 92 -14.24 -10.74 31.25
CA LYS A 92 -13.86 -9.63 32.14
C LYS A 92 -13.33 -10.21 33.47
N LYS A 93 -12.16 -9.74 33.88
CA LYS A 93 -11.63 -10.03 35.20
C LYS A 93 -12.07 -8.93 36.15
N PHE A 94 -12.49 -9.29 37.36
CA PHE A 94 -12.95 -8.33 38.37
C PHE A 94 -11.79 -7.96 39.33
N GLY A 95 -11.89 -6.76 39.95
CA GLY A 95 -10.95 -6.23 40.91
C GLY A 95 -9.80 -5.40 40.33
N LEU A 96 -8.83 -4.99 41.15
CA LEU A 96 -7.70 -4.13 40.78
C LEU A 96 -6.91 -4.64 39.54
N ARG A 97 -6.73 -5.97 39.43
CA ARG A 97 -6.09 -6.58 38.26
C ARG A 97 -6.94 -6.44 36.99
N GLY A 98 -8.27 -6.45 37.14
CA GLY A 98 -9.20 -6.20 36.03
C GLY A 98 -9.11 -4.77 35.53
N ALA A 99 -9.09 -3.78 36.44
CA ALA A 99 -8.98 -2.36 36.08
C ALA A 99 -7.65 -2.04 35.35
N ILE A 100 -6.51 -2.59 35.80
CA ILE A 100 -5.22 -2.42 35.11
C ILE A 100 -5.24 -3.08 33.72
N GLN A 101 -5.87 -4.25 33.59
CA GLN A 101 -6.00 -4.93 32.30
C GLN A 101 -6.90 -4.16 31.34
N GLU A 102 -8.00 -3.59 31.82
CA GLU A 102 -8.95 -2.77 31.06
C GLU A 102 -8.27 -1.49 30.53
N SER A 103 -7.54 -0.77 31.39
CA SER A 103 -6.77 0.43 30.99
C SER A 103 -5.71 0.12 29.90
N LYS A 104 -4.99 -1.00 30.03
CA LYS A 104 -4.03 -1.43 29.00
C LYS A 104 -4.70 -1.80 27.68
N MET A 105 -5.87 -2.44 27.72
CA MET A 105 -6.64 -2.78 26.54
C MET A 105 -7.19 -1.53 25.83
N GLU A 106 -7.61 -0.52 26.61
CA GLU A 106 -8.05 0.78 26.06
C GLU A 106 -6.89 1.48 25.34
N GLU A 107 -5.74 1.60 26.00
CA GLU A 107 -4.53 2.19 25.41
C GLU A 107 -4.11 1.47 24.11
N MET A 108 -4.10 0.14 24.11
CA MET A 108 -3.82 -0.66 22.91
C MET A 108 -4.85 -0.41 21.81
N THR A 109 -6.13 -0.34 22.17
CA THR A 109 -7.22 -0.10 21.22
C THR A 109 -7.08 1.29 20.59
N ASP A 110 -6.75 2.31 21.37
CA ASP A 110 -6.60 3.67 20.87
C ASP A 110 -5.34 3.81 20.00
N THR A 111 -4.24 3.18 20.38
CA THR A 111 -3.04 3.11 19.53
C THR A 111 -3.34 2.41 18.20
N MET A 112 -4.09 1.31 18.21
CA MET A 112 -4.51 0.62 16.98
C MET A 112 -5.43 1.46 16.10
N LYS A 113 -6.36 2.24 16.70
CA LYS A 113 -7.18 3.21 15.95
C LYS A 113 -6.31 4.27 15.28
N GLN A 114 -5.33 4.81 16.00
CA GLN A 114 -4.37 5.80 15.48
C GLN A 114 -3.54 5.20 14.34
N ALA A 115 -2.99 4.00 14.52
CA ALA A 115 -2.22 3.30 13.48
C ALA A 115 -3.06 3.06 12.23
N THR A 116 -4.29 2.58 12.39
CA THR A 116 -5.23 2.36 11.29
C THR A 116 -5.59 3.67 10.57
N ALA A 117 -5.86 4.75 11.31
CA ALA A 117 -6.15 6.06 10.73
C ALA A 117 -4.93 6.60 9.97
N LEU A 118 -3.73 6.43 10.54
CA LEU A 118 -2.48 6.85 9.92
C LEU A 118 -2.29 6.15 8.57
N VAL A 119 -2.27 4.82 8.51
CA VAL A 119 -2.05 4.09 7.25
C VAL A 119 -3.16 4.35 6.23
N LYS A 120 -4.41 4.47 6.66
CA LYS A 120 -5.53 4.89 5.78
C LYS A 120 -5.33 6.27 5.18
N SER A 121 -4.63 7.17 5.86
CA SER A 121 -4.34 8.51 5.34
C SER A 121 -3.41 8.50 4.11
N TYR A 122 -2.67 7.42 3.88
CA TYR A 122 -1.83 7.22 2.70
C TYR A 122 -2.64 6.77 1.47
N LEU A 123 -3.89 6.36 1.66
CA LEU A 123 -4.75 5.78 0.63
C LEU A 123 -6.04 6.60 0.43
N PRO A 124 -6.43 6.88 -0.82
CA PRO A 124 -5.66 6.68 -2.03
C PRO A 124 -4.41 7.58 -2.07
N PRO A 125 -3.34 7.18 -2.78
CA PRO A 125 -2.14 8.01 -2.89
C PRO A 125 -2.47 9.40 -3.43
N ASN A 126 -1.91 10.45 -2.82
CA ASN A 126 -2.11 11.83 -3.24
C ASN A 126 -1.20 12.15 -4.45
N PRO A 127 -1.75 12.49 -5.62
CA PRO A 127 -0.96 12.75 -6.83
C PRO A 127 0.09 13.85 -6.64
N ALA A 128 -0.24 14.92 -5.90
CA ALA A 128 0.70 16.02 -5.68
C ALA A 128 1.94 15.59 -4.86
N LEU A 129 1.75 14.71 -3.87
CA LEU A 129 2.87 14.15 -3.09
C LEU A 129 3.71 13.17 -3.93
N LEU A 130 3.08 12.38 -4.81
CA LEU A 130 3.81 11.53 -5.74
C LEU A 130 4.68 12.38 -6.69
N ASP A 131 4.11 13.43 -7.28
CA ASP A 131 4.82 14.35 -8.16
C ASP A 131 5.98 15.06 -7.43
N GLN A 132 5.75 15.46 -6.18
CA GLN A 132 6.79 16.07 -5.35
C GLN A 132 7.93 15.09 -5.10
N ALA A 133 7.64 13.85 -4.72
CA ALA A 133 8.66 12.83 -4.49
C ALA A 133 9.49 12.56 -5.75
N VAL A 134 8.86 12.53 -6.94
CA VAL A 134 9.57 12.42 -8.23
C VAL A 134 10.50 13.63 -8.44
N LYS A 135 10.01 14.86 -8.26
CA LYS A 135 10.77 16.09 -8.47
C LYS A 135 11.97 16.21 -7.51
N THR A 136 11.84 15.70 -6.30
CA THR A 136 12.90 15.74 -5.28
C THR A 136 13.84 14.53 -5.32
N GLY A 137 13.66 13.60 -6.26
CA GLY A 137 14.49 12.40 -6.36
C GLY A 137 14.24 11.37 -5.25
N ASN A 138 13.14 11.49 -4.52
CA ASN A 138 12.76 10.60 -3.43
C ASN A 138 12.00 9.34 -3.93
N VAL A 139 12.22 8.95 -5.17
CA VAL A 139 11.61 7.74 -5.76
C VAL A 139 12.69 6.76 -6.15
N THR A 140 12.53 5.50 -5.73
CA THR A 140 13.34 4.38 -6.22
C THR A 140 12.43 3.39 -6.94
N LEU A 141 12.99 2.73 -7.95
CA LEU A 141 12.32 1.70 -8.73
C LEU A 141 13.04 0.39 -8.53
N ASP A 142 12.31 -0.62 -8.03
CA ASP A 142 12.79 -1.99 -7.90
C ASP A 142 12.14 -2.84 -8.99
N MET A 143 12.96 -3.50 -9.80
CA MET A 143 12.46 -4.42 -10.82
C MET A 143 12.32 -5.80 -10.20
N LEU A 144 11.09 -6.18 -9.84
CA LEU A 144 10.80 -7.47 -9.20
C LEU A 144 10.77 -8.62 -10.21
N GLN A 145 10.24 -8.34 -11.40
CA GLN A 145 10.29 -9.24 -12.55
C GLN A 145 10.66 -8.41 -13.78
N PRO A 146 11.77 -8.69 -14.45
CA PRO A 146 12.24 -7.91 -15.59
C PRO A 146 11.17 -7.73 -16.67
N GLY A 147 10.89 -6.47 -17.03
CA GLY A 147 9.92 -6.12 -18.06
C GLY A 147 8.45 -6.37 -17.71
N GLN A 148 8.13 -6.83 -16.52
CA GLN A 148 6.77 -7.19 -16.14
C GLN A 148 6.28 -6.55 -14.83
N VAL A 149 7.04 -6.69 -13.74
CA VAL A 149 6.62 -6.21 -12.42
C VAL A 149 7.65 -5.25 -11.84
N VAL A 150 7.19 -4.06 -11.49
CA VAL A 150 8.00 -3.02 -10.85
C VAL A 150 7.37 -2.58 -9.54
N ARG A 151 8.22 -2.23 -8.58
CA ARG A 151 7.84 -1.55 -7.34
C ARG A 151 8.43 -0.15 -7.34
N LEU A 152 7.58 0.83 -7.17
CA LEU A 152 7.94 2.22 -6.95
C LEU A 152 7.89 2.49 -5.44
N ASN A 153 9.00 2.96 -4.87
CA ASN A 153 9.06 3.35 -3.46
C ASN A 153 9.22 4.87 -3.39
N PHE A 154 8.25 5.54 -2.80
CA PHE A 154 8.20 6.98 -2.56
C PHE A 154 8.65 7.23 -1.13
N LYS A 155 9.91 7.66 -0.97
CA LYS A 155 10.52 7.95 0.34
C LYS A 155 10.13 9.34 0.81
N ASN A 156 10.03 9.53 2.12
CA ASN A 156 9.60 10.78 2.75
C ASN A 156 8.27 11.29 2.14
N TYR A 157 7.33 10.37 1.96
CA TYR A 157 6.07 10.64 1.26
C TYR A 157 5.18 11.63 2.01
N LYS A 158 5.01 11.42 3.33
CA LYS A 158 4.28 12.33 4.23
C LYS A 158 5.13 12.77 5.42
N LEU A 159 5.93 11.87 5.94
CA LEU A 159 6.77 12.07 7.11
C LEU A 159 8.22 11.75 6.77
N PRO A 160 9.20 12.41 7.42
CA PRO A 160 10.60 12.04 7.25
C PRO A 160 10.84 10.55 7.56
N GLY A 161 11.44 9.82 6.63
CA GLY A 161 11.76 8.40 6.79
C GLY A 161 10.62 7.43 6.49
N ASP A 162 9.41 7.89 6.20
CA ASP A 162 8.34 7.01 5.74
C ASP A 162 8.52 6.57 4.27
N VAL A 163 7.80 5.53 3.89
CA VAL A 163 7.80 5.00 2.52
C VAL A 163 6.39 4.58 2.12
N LEU A 164 5.92 5.07 0.97
CA LEU A 164 4.80 4.49 0.25
C LEU A 164 5.34 3.65 -0.90
N SER A 165 4.99 2.37 -0.95
CA SER A 165 5.36 1.44 -2.02
C SER A 165 4.16 1.09 -2.88
N ILE A 166 4.33 1.15 -4.21
CA ILE A 166 3.29 0.78 -5.17
C ILE A 166 3.89 -0.25 -6.14
N THR A 167 3.35 -1.45 -6.15
CA THR A 167 3.78 -2.53 -7.04
C THR A 167 2.77 -2.70 -8.17
N VAL A 168 3.25 -2.63 -9.40
CA VAL A 168 2.40 -2.71 -10.59
C VAL A 168 2.95 -3.72 -11.60
N ASN A 169 2.05 -4.37 -12.33
CA ASN A 169 2.39 -5.07 -13.56
C ASN A 169 2.31 -4.05 -14.71
N ILE A 170 3.49 -3.76 -15.31
CA ILE A 170 3.62 -2.72 -16.34
C ILE A 170 3.11 -3.16 -17.72
N GLN A 171 2.91 -4.46 -17.95
CA GLN A 171 2.36 -4.98 -19.19
C GLN A 171 0.83 -4.85 -19.20
N THR A 172 0.19 -5.11 -18.06
CA THR A 172 -1.27 -5.10 -17.93
C THR A 172 -1.80 -3.83 -17.27
N ASN A 173 -0.93 -2.91 -16.85
CA ASN A 173 -1.26 -1.71 -16.08
C ASN A 173 -2.10 -2.02 -14.82
N ARG A 174 -1.81 -3.15 -14.15
CA ARG A 174 -2.54 -3.57 -12.95
C ARG A 174 -1.76 -3.31 -11.69
N LEU A 175 -2.44 -2.79 -10.68
CA LEU A 175 -1.95 -2.70 -9.31
C LEU A 175 -1.88 -4.11 -8.71
N LEU A 176 -0.73 -4.49 -8.17
CA LEU A 176 -0.51 -5.78 -7.53
C LEU A 176 -0.41 -5.68 -6.01
N ALA A 177 0.18 -4.59 -5.52
CA ALA A 177 0.29 -4.37 -4.07
C ALA A 177 0.49 -2.89 -3.75
N VAL A 178 0.10 -2.50 -2.54
CA VAL A 178 0.43 -1.22 -1.92
C VAL A 178 1.01 -1.49 -0.55
N GLY A 179 2.13 -0.85 -0.23
CA GLY A 179 2.77 -0.91 1.08
C GLY A 179 2.94 0.48 1.68
N VAL A 180 2.82 0.58 2.99
CA VAL A 180 3.12 1.78 3.78
C VAL A 180 4.02 1.37 4.92
N THR A 181 5.14 2.05 5.08
CA THR A 181 5.99 1.98 6.27
C THR A 181 6.08 3.38 6.85
N THR A 182 5.66 3.55 8.08
CA THR A 182 5.57 4.85 8.77
C THR A 182 5.70 4.67 10.28
N TYR A 183 5.36 5.66 11.09
CA TYR A 183 5.45 5.60 12.55
C TYR A 183 4.43 6.51 13.24
N LEU A 184 4.06 6.18 14.48
CA LEU A 184 3.12 6.94 15.31
C LEU A 184 3.85 8.03 16.11
N GLY A 185 3.97 9.22 15.50
CA GLY A 185 4.54 10.41 16.14
C GLY A 185 6.05 10.36 16.37
N ASP A 186 6.62 9.17 16.61
CA ASP A 186 8.04 8.94 16.87
C ASP A 186 8.55 7.76 16.03
N PRO A 187 9.73 7.86 15.36
CA PRO A 187 10.31 6.78 14.57
C PRO A 187 10.53 5.46 15.33
N SER A 188 10.63 5.50 16.65
CA SER A 188 10.71 4.29 17.49
C SER A 188 9.40 3.50 17.59
N LYS A 189 8.29 4.06 17.09
CA LYS A 189 6.96 3.42 17.06
C LYS A 189 6.55 3.13 15.61
N PRO A 190 7.25 2.20 14.93
CA PRO A 190 6.95 1.89 13.54
C PRO A 190 5.56 1.29 13.38
N VAL A 191 4.97 1.56 12.22
CA VAL A 191 3.71 0.97 11.74
C VAL A 191 3.91 0.61 10.28
N SER A 192 3.53 -0.60 9.90
CA SER A 192 3.55 -1.01 8.51
C SER A 192 2.21 -1.60 8.08
N MET A 193 1.88 -1.38 6.81
CA MET A 193 0.73 -1.97 6.15
C MET A 193 1.15 -2.52 4.79
N ALA A 194 0.71 -3.72 4.47
CA ALA A 194 0.86 -4.32 3.16
C ALA A 194 -0.49 -4.81 2.65
N SER A 195 -0.91 -4.32 1.48
CA SER A 195 -2.13 -4.77 0.81
C SER A 195 -1.78 -5.46 -0.50
N GLN A 196 -2.26 -6.67 -0.70
CA GLN A 196 -2.13 -7.47 -1.92
C GLN A 196 -3.44 -7.40 -2.70
N MET A 197 -3.33 -7.22 -4.02
CA MET A 197 -4.48 -7.16 -4.91
C MET A 197 -4.69 -8.49 -5.61
N GLY A 198 -5.95 -8.89 -5.72
CA GLY A 198 -6.42 -10.00 -6.54
C GLY A 198 -7.16 -9.49 -7.77
N THR A 199 -7.47 -10.40 -8.69
CA THR A 199 -8.26 -10.10 -9.90
C THR A 199 -9.39 -11.11 -10.00
N LEU A 200 -10.61 -10.64 -10.17
CA LEU A 200 -11.79 -11.47 -10.45
C LEU A 200 -11.80 -11.93 -11.91
N MET A 201 -12.67 -12.88 -12.24
CA MET A 201 -12.76 -13.46 -13.61
C MET A 201 -13.16 -12.42 -14.67
N ASP A 202 -13.91 -11.38 -14.31
CA ASP A 202 -14.27 -10.27 -15.19
C ASP A 202 -13.20 -9.18 -15.30
N GLY A 203 -12.07 -9.36 -14.60
CA GLY A 203 -10.93 -8.45 -14.64
C GLY A 203 -10.93 -7.39 -13.53
N ALA A 204 -11.97 -7.27 -12.72
CA ALA A 204 -12.02 -6.32 -11.61
C ALA A 204 -10.92 -6.63 -10.59
N THR A 205 -10.20 -5.59 -10.16
CA THR A 205 -9.15 -5.68 -9.14
C THR A 205 -9.76 -5.43 -7.76
N TYR A 206 -9.43 -6.28 -6.81
CA TYR A 206 -9.89 -6.17 -5.42
C TYR A 206 -8.73 -6.33 -4.45
N THR A 207 -8.88 -5.86 -3.23
CA THR A 207 -7.92 -6.13 -2.15
C THR A 207 -8.13 -7.56 -1.66
N ALA A 208 -7.16 -8.44 -1.91
CA ALA A 208 -7.24 -9.85 -1.49
C ALA A 208 -6.84 -10.02 -0.02
N ARG A 209 -5.78 -9.34 0.40
CA ARG A 209 -5.27 -9.41 1.77
C ARG A 209 -4.68 -8.07 2.18
N THR A 210 -4.86 -7.69 3.43
CA THR A 210 -4.19 -6.55 4.06
C THR A 210 -3.63 -6.98 5.41
N GLU A 211 -2.36 -6.77 5.60
CA GLU A 211 -1.65 -6.95 6.87
C GLU A 211 -1.29 -5.58 7.44
N LEU A 212 -1.61 -5.35 8.70
CA LEU A 212 -1.21 -4.17 9.48
C LEU A 212 -0.39 -4.66 10.68
N ASP A 213 0.84 -4.19 10.78
CA ASP A 213 1.74 -4.53 11.87
C ASP A 213 2.09 -3.30 12.70
N VAL A 214 1.98 -3.44 14.04
CA VAL A 214 2.36 -2.44 15.04
C VAL A 214 3.32 -3.10 16.04
N PRO A 215 4.63 -3.18 15.71
CA PRO A 215 5.61 -3.91 16.51
C PRO A 215 5.72 -3.45 17.95
N SER A 216 5.53 -2.16 18.23
CA SER A 216 5.56 -1.59 19.59
C SER A 216 4.49 -2.18 20.51
N LEU A 217 3.38 -2.67 19.94
CA LEU A 217 2.31 -3.36 20.65
C LEU A 217 2.39 -4.88 20.50
N GLN A 218 3.27 -5.38 19.64
CA GLN A 218 3.32 -6.78 19.19
C GLN A 218 1.96 -7.25 18.65
N ILE A 219 1.27 -6.36 17.93
CA ILE A 219 -0.04 -6.60 17.31
C ILE A 219 0.12 -6.64 15.80
N GLU A 220 -0.47 -7.68 15.23
CA GLU A 220 -0.67 -7.85 13.80
C GLU A 220 -2.16 -8.02 13.52
N VAL A 221 -2.67 -7.34 12.47
CA VAL A 221 -4.04 -7.49 11.99
C VAL A 221 -3.98 -7.97 10.56
N ASP A 222 -4.56 -9.13 10.31
CA ASP A 222 -4.69 -9.72 8.98
C ASP A 222 -6.15 -9.66 8.54
N VAL A 223 -6.39 -9.07 7.36
CA VAL A 223 -7.70 -8.96 6.74
C VAL A 223 -7.64 -9.67 5.40
N VAL A 224 -8.46 -10.72 5.23
CA VAL A 224 -8.53 -11.51 4.00
C VAL A 224 -9.92 -11.41 3.40
N ASN A 225 -10.02 -11.09 2.12
CA ASN A 225 -11.27 -11.01 1.38
C ASN A 225 -11.38 -12.18 0.40
N THR A 226 -12.43 -12.97 0.53
CA THR A 226 -12.66 -14.20 -0.25
C THR A 226 -14.11 -14.34 -0.69
N GLY A 227 -14.39 -15.34 -1.51
CA GLY A 227 -15.76 -15.76 -1.82
C GLY A 227 -16.58 -14.71 -2.59
N TYR A 228 -15.93 -13.94 -3.45
CA TYR A 228 -16.60 -12.94 -4.28
C TYR A 228 -17.68 -13.57 -5.17
N ARG A 229 -18.89 -13.03 -5.11
CA ARG A 229 -20.05 -13.47 -5.91
C ARG A 229 -20.82 -12.24 -6.38
N LYS A 230 -21.23 -12.22 -7.67
CA LYS A 230 -22.14 -11.18 -8.17
C LYS A 230 -23.48 -11.25 -7.46
N MET A 231 -23.99 -10.12 -7.05
CA MET A 231 -25.34 -9.97 -6.56
C MET A 231 -26.30 -10.03 -7.76
N MET A 232 -27.39 -10.76 -7.63
CA MET A 232 -28.46 -10.86 -8.65
C MET A 232 -29.39 -9.66 -8.53
#